data_28663ac89bb9b28e5565d38e73309a28
#
_entry.id   28663ac89bb9b28e5565d38e73309a28
#
_cell.length_a   1.000
_cell.length_b   1.000
_cell.length_c   1.000
_cell.angle_alpha   90.00
_cell.angle_beta   90.00
_cell.angle_gamma   90.00
#
_symmetry.space_group_name_H-M   'P 1'
#
loop_
_entity.id
_entity.type
_entity.pdbx_description
1 polymer ?
#
loop_
_entity_poly.entity_id
_entity_poly.type
_entity_poly.pdbx_seq_one_letter_code
_entity_poly.pdbx_strand_id
1 'polypeptide(L)'
;TRRVIRALEVCISTGKTFSEQRTKTKPNYDILTFGLTMERSDLYARIDERIDNMFDNGWIEEVYGLLDKGYTWDMPSMSALGYPEVGSFIRDEFDLMEAKRRIRRISRKLVRRQYSWFSMNDTSINWYEMKYMSLAELYSVAVSWMNSIP
;
A
#
# COMPACT_ATOMS: atom_id res chain seq x y z
N THR A 1 -17.59 -7.02 5.33
CA THR A 1 -17.70 -7.95 6.47
C THR A 1 -16.59 -7.73 7.50
N ARG A 2 -15.27 -7.75 7.17
CA ARG A 2 -14.15 -7.55 8.13
C ARG A 2 -14.25 -6.26 8.96
N ARG A 3 -14.68 -5.13 8.35
CA ARG A 3 -14.84 -3.84 9.06
C ARG A 3 -15.94 -3.89 10.11
N VAL A 4 -17.04 -4.59 9.82
CA VAL A 4 -18.16 -4.75 10.76
C VAL A 4 -17.74 -5.63 11.93
N ILE A 5 -17.07 -6.76 11.65
CA ILE A 5 -16.51 -7.65 12.67
C ILE A 5 -15.57 -6.86 13.59
N ARG A 6 -14.62 -6.11 13.03
CA ARG A 6 -13.68 -5.31 13.83
C ARG A 6 -14.38 -4.24 14.68
N ALA A 7 -15.41 -3.59 14.14
CA ALA A 7 -16.20 -2.62 14.93
C ALA A 7 -16.92 -3.30 16.09
N LEU A 8 -17.50 -4.49 15.87
CA LEU A 8 -18.14 -5.27 16.94
C LEU A 8 -17.14 -5.76 17.99
N GLU A 9 -15.98 -6.28 17.57
CA GLU A 9 -14.89 -6.68 18.49
C GLU A 9 -14.50 -5.53 19.43
N VAL A 10 -14.32 -4.33 18.85
CA VAL A 10 -13.98 -3.13 19.64
C VAL A 10 -15.12 -2.76 20.61
N CYS A 11 -16.36 -2.78 20.16
CA CYS A 11 -17.52 -2.50 21.04
C CYS A 11 -17.64 -3.52 22.18
N ILE A 12 -17.45 -4.80 21.89
CA ILE A 12 -17.54 -5.88 22.90
C ILE A 12 -16.40 -5.78 23.91
N SER A 13 -15.17 -5.56 23.44
CA SER A 13 -13.98 -5.52 24.31
C SER A 13 -13.88 -4.28 25.19
N THR A 14 -14.45 -3.15 24.75
CA THR A 14 -14.30 -1.85 25.44
C THR A 14 -15.58 -1.34 26.09
N GLY A 15 -16.74 -1.95 25.79
CA GLY A 15 -18.05 -1.48 26.25
C GLY A 15 -18.51 -0.14 25.64
N LYS A 16 -17.75 0.41 24.68
CA LYS A 16 -18.03 1.70 24.03
C LYS A 16 -18.29 1.52 22.54
N THR A 17 -19.13 2.36 21.95
CA THR A 17 -19.35 2.32 20.51
C THR A 17 -18.09 2.72 19.74
N PHE A 18 -17.93 2.20 18.52
CA PHE A 18 -16.78 2.55 17.66
C PHE A 18 -16.70 4.06 17.36
N SER A 19 -17.84 4.74 17.28
CA SER A 19 -17.93 6.19 17.07
C SER A 19 -17.44 6.99 18.27
N GLU A 20 -17.73 6.55 19.50
CA GLU A 20 -17.26 7.20 20.74
C GLU A 20 -15.74 7.08 20.92
N GLN A 21 -15.13 6.02 20.39
CA GLN A 21 -13.69 5.82 20.48
C GLN A 21 -12.92 6.53 19.34
N ARG A 22 -13.62 7.00 18.30
CA ARG A 22 -13.03 7.73 17.20
C ARG A 22 -12.80 9.20 17.55
N THR A 23 -12.15 9.47 18.67
CA THR A 23 -11.72 10.83 18.99
C THR A 23 -10.52 11.20 18.14
N LYS A 24 -10.67 12.23 17.32
CA LYS A 24 -9.53 12.89 16.65
C LYS A 24 -8.81 13.76 17.69
N THR A 25 -8.06 13.15 18.59
CA THR A 25 -7.13 13.91 19.44
C THR A 25 -5.98 14.40 18.58
N LYS A 26 -5.64 15.69 18.69
CA LYS A 26 -4.43 16.23 18.07
C LYS A 26 -3.24 15.47 18.66
N PRO A 27 -2.32 14.97 17.85
CA PRO A 27 -1.13 14.31 18.37
C PRO A 27 -0.31 15.27 19.23
N ASN A 28 0.37 14.74 20.25
CA ASN A 28 1.23 15.51 21.17
C ASN A 28 2.63 15.77 20.56
N TYR A 29 2.77 15.71 19.24
CA TYR A 29 4.01 15.94 18.52
C TYR A 29 3.69 16.62 17.19
N ASP A 30 4.67 17.36 16.68
CA ASP A 30 4.57 17.98 15.38
C ASP A 30 4.82 16.95 14.27
N ILE A 31 4.11 17.09 13.16
CA ILE A 31 4.19 16.16 12.04
C ILE A 31 4.49 16.93 10.75
N LEU A 32 5.57 16.53 10.09
CA LEU A 32 5.83 16.92 8.71
C LEU A 32 5.46 15.76 7.78
N THR A 33 4.49 15.99 6.89
CA THR A 33 4.04 14.96 5.96
C THR A 33 4.49 15.29 4.55
N PHE A 34 5.22 14.37 3.92
CA PHE A 34 5.58 14.43 2.51
C PHE A 34 4.65 13.52 1.69
N GLY A 35 4.08 14.06 0.62
CA GLY A 35 3.41 13.30 -0.41
C GLY A 35 4.28 13.25 -1.66
N LEU A 36 4.57 12.06 -2.17
CA LEU A 36 5.30 11.89 -3.43
C LEU A 36 4.30 11.56 -4.54
N THR A 37 4.38 12.27 -5.64
CA THR A 37 3.53 12.05 -6.80
C THR A 37 4.36 11.97 -8.08
N MET A 38 3.75 11.45 -9.13
CA MET A 38 4.30 11.47 -10.49
C MET A 38 3.14 11.41 -11.49
N GLU A 39 3.44 11.72 -12.75
CA GLU A 39 2.47 11.57 -13.84
C GLU A 39 1.90 10.14 -13.87
N ARG A 40 0.58 10.04 -14.08
CA ARG A 40 -0.13 8.75 -13.96
C ARG A 40 0.34 7.72 -14.97
N SER A 41 0.65 8.14 -16.18
CA SER A 41 1.22 7.26 -17.23
C SER A 41 2.54 6.65 -16.79
N ASP A 42 3.44 7.48 -16.22
CA ASP A 42 4.76 7.08 -15.77
C ASP A 42 4.65 6.14 -14.56
N LEU A 43 3.73 6.44 -13.63
CA LEU A 43 3.44 5.57 -12.49
C LEU A 43 2.95 4.19 -12.93
N TYR A 44 2.07 4.14 -13.94
CA TYR A 44 1.57 2.86 -14.46
C TYR A 44 2.65 2.08 -15.20
N ALA A 45 3.49 2.73 -15.99
CA ALA A 45 4.62 2.10 -16.65
C ALA A 45 5.60 1.49 -15.62
N ARG A 46 5.93 2.25 -14.59
CA ARG A 46 6.79 1.79 -13.48
C ARG A 46 6.19 0.62 -12.69
N ILE A 47 4.87 0.61 -12.50
CA ILE A 47 4.18 -0.52 -11.86
C ILE A 47 4.25 -1.77 -12.74
N ASP A 48 4.02 -1.61 -14.05
CA ASP A 48 4.03 -2.72 -14.99
C ASP A 48 5.45 -3.34 -15.09
N GLU A 49 6.49 -2.50 -15.18
CA GLU A 49 7.90 -2.92 -15.15
C GLU A 49 8.25 -3.63 -13.82
N ARG A 50 7.83 -3.06 -12.69
CA ARG A 50 8.06 -3.69 -11.39
C ARG A 50 7.44 -5.08 -11.28
N ILE A 51 6.22 -5.26 -11.81
CA ILE A 51 5.55 -6.56 -11.81
C ILE A 51 6.33 -7.56 -12.66
N ASP A 52 6.78 -7.16 -13.86
CA ASP A 52 7.61 -8.03 -14.71
C ASP A 52 8.90 -8.42 -14.00
N ASN A 53 9.61 -7.44 -13.43
CA ASN A 53 10.83 -7.69 -12.66
C ASN A 53 10.60 -8.62 -11.44
N MET A 54 9.45 -8.55 -10.76
CA MET A 54 9.14 -9.47 -9.65
C MET A 54 9.02 -10.91 -10.14
N PHE A 55 8.36 -11.14 -11.27
CA PHE A 55 8.28 -12.48 -11.86
C PHE A 55 9.65 -12.98 -12.33
N ASP A 56 10.43 -12.13 -12.99
CA ASP A 56 11.76 -12.47 -13.49
C ASP A 56 12.77 -12.76 -12.37
N ASN A 57 12.54 -12.18 -11.17
CA ASN A 57 13.34 -12.40 -9.97
C ASN A 57 12.79 -13.49 -9.03
N GLY A 58 11.92 -14.37 -9.51
CA GLY A 58 11.54 -15.58 -8.80
C GLY A 58 10.34 -15.45 -7.86
N TRP A 59 9.38 -14.57 -8.16
CA TRP A 59 8.17 -14.46 -7.33
C TRP A 59 7.36 -15.77 -7.25
N ILE A 60 7.33 -16.55 -8.33
CA ILE A 60 6.66 -17.85 -8.36
C ILE A 60 7.38 -18.82 -7.41
N GLU A 61 8.70 -18.87 -7.49
CA GLU A 61 9.57 -19.72 -6.64
C GLU A 61 9.46 -19.33 -5.17
N GLU A 62 9.33 -18.04 -4.86
CA GLU A 62 9.06 -17.54 -3.52
C GLU A 62 7.75 -18.13 -2.97
N VAL A 63 6.67 -18.08 -3.76
CA VAL A 63 5.37 -18.62 -3.34
C VAL A 63 5.43 -20.12 -3.14
N TYR A 64 6.09 -20.88 -4.02
CA TYR A 64 6.34 -22.32 -3.82
C TYR A 64 7.10 -22.57 -2.52
N GLY A 65 8.17 -21.82 -2.27
CA GLY A 65 8.96 -21.97 -1.04
C GLY A 65 8.19 -21.64 0.23
N LEU A 66 7.17 -20.78 0.16
CA LEU A 66 6.25 -20.54 1.28
C LEU A 66 5.31 -21.73 1.50
N LEU A 67 4.73 -22.28 0.44
CA LEU A 67 3.86 -23.45 0.51
C LEU A 67 4.62 -24.67 1.07
N ASP A 68 5.85 -24.90 0.64
CA ASP A 68 6.71 -25.98 1.13
C ASP A 68 7.03 -25.85 2.64
N LYS A 69 7.05 -24.63 3.15
CA LYS A 69 7.19 -24.33 4.60
C LYS A 69 5.90 -24.47 5.38
N GLY A 70 4.81 -24.90 4.73
CA GLY A 70 3.50 -25.12 5.37
C GLY A 70 2.61 -23.88 5.48
N TYR A 71 2.94 -22.76 4.80
CA TYR A 71 2.03 -21.63 4.71
C TYR A 71 0.85 -21.99 3.80
N THR A 72 -0.38 -21.71 4.24
CA THR A 72 -1.60 -22.07 3.53
C THR A 72 -2.32 -20.83 3.02
N TRP A 73 -3.18 -21.00 1.99
CA TRP A 73 -3.85 -19.88 1.30
C TRP A 73 -4.84 -19.09 2.18
N ASP A 74 -5.28 -19.66 3.29
CA ASP A 74 -6.17 -19.00 4.27
C ASP A 74 -5.42 -18.06 5.22
N MET A 75 -4.09 -18.10 5.26
CA MET A 75 -3.28 -17.20 6.06
C MET A 75 -3.39 -15.75 5.57
N PRO A 76 -3.53 -14.76 6.49
CA PRO A 76 -3.66 -13.35 6.12
C PRO A 76 -2.53 -12.83 5.22
N SER A 77 -1.28 -13.29 5.42
CA SER A 77 -0.11 -12.94 4.61
C SER A 77 -0.25 -13.35 3.15
N MET A 78 -0.87 -14.51 2.88
CA MET A 78 -1.11 -15.01 1.52
C MET A 78 -2.23 -14.24 0.78
N SER A 79 -2.90 -13.30 1.45
CA SER A 79 -3.85 -12.36 0.84
C SER A 79 -3.20 -11.05 0.39
N ALA A 80 -1.88 -10.90 0.48
CA ALA A 80 -1.14 -9.74 0.00
C ALA A 80 -1.33 -9.58 -1.53
N LEU A 81 -1.19 -8.32 -2.00
CA LEU A 81 -1.44 -7.98 -3.39
C LEU A 81 -0.54 -8.80 -4.32
N GLY A 82 -1.15 -9.57 -5.21
CA GLY A 82 -0.51 -10.41 -6.20
C GLY A 82 -0.35 -11.88 -5.79
N TYR A 83 -0.26 -12.19 -4.49
CA TYR A 83 -0.15 -13.60 -4.04
C TYR A 83 -1.36 -14.47 -4.44
N PRO A 84 -2.62 -14.00 -4.32
CA PRO A 84 -3.77 -14.76 -4.80
C PRO A 84 -3.70 -15.06 -6.31
N GLU A 85 -3.23 -14.11 -7.12
CA GLU A 85 -3.11 -14.25 -8.56
C GLU A 85 -1.97 -15.21 -8.95
N VAL A 86 -0.82 -15.12 -8.28
CA VAL A 86 0.27 -16.11 -8.43
C VAL A 86 -0.19 -17.49 -7.98
N GLY A 87 -0.95 -17.56 -6.87
CA GLY A 87 -1.53 -18.80 -6.40
C GLY A 87 -2.51 -19.44 -7.38
N SER A 88 -3.35 -18.64 -8.04
CA SER A 88 -4.25 -19.12 -9.07
C SER A 88 -3.50 -19.65 -10.31
N PHE A 89 -2.39 -18.98 -10.68
CA PHE A 89 -1.49 -19.49 -11.72
C PHE A 89 -0.86 -20.84 -11.31
N ILE A 90 -0.36 -20.96 -10.08
CA ILE A 90 0.22 -22.21 -9.55
C ILE A 90 -0.78 -23.37 -9.54
N ARG A 91 -2.06 -23.08 -9.37
CA ARG A 91 -3.17 -24.08 -9.42
C ARG A 91 -3.74 -24.31 -10.83
N ASP A 92 -3.08 -23.82 -11.87
CA ASP A 92 -3.52 -23.94 -13.26
C ASP A 92 -4.92 -23.36 -13.55
N GLU A 93 -5.38 -22.38 -12.73
CA GLU A 93 -6.69 -21.73 -12.95
C GLU A 93 -6.65 -20.76 -14.14
N PHE A 94 -5.47 -20.23 -14.46
CA PHE A 94 -5.20 -19.41 -15.65
C PHE A 94 -3.67 -19.33 -15.92
N ASP A 95 -3.32 -18.82 -17.09
CA ASP A 95 -1.93 -18.70 -17.51
C ASP A 95 -1.19 -17.51 -16.84
N LEU A 96 0.14 -17.46 -17.04
CA LEU A 96 1.01 -16.42 -16.50
C LEU A 96 0.64 -15.01 -17.02
N MET A 97 0.21 -14.92 -18.29
CA MET A 97 -0.17 -13.63 -18.88
C MET A 97 -1.41 -13.06 -18.18
N GLU A 98 -2.39 -13.91 -17.89
CA GLU A 98 -3.59 -13.53 -17.16
C GLU A 98 -3.26 -13.17 -15.71
N ALA A 99 -2.35 -13.90 -15.04
CA ALA A 99 -1.86 -13.54 -13.70
C ALA A 99 -1.27 -12.12 -13.69
N LYS A 100 -0.31 -11.85 -14.56
CA LYS A 100 0.30 -10.52 -14.72
C LYS A 100 -0.75 -9.44 -15.01
N ARG A 101 -1.70 -9.71 -15.91
CA ARG A 101 -2.78 -8.77 -16.26
C ARG A 101 -3.66 -8.43 -15.04
N ARG A 102 -4.02 -9.42 -14.25
CA ARG A 102 -4.84 -9.23 -13.01
C ARG A 102 -4.08 -8.42 -11.97
N ILE A 103 -2.81 -8.73 -11.74
CA ILE A 103 -1.95 -8.01 -10.81
C ILE A 103 -1.81 -6.54 -11.22
N ARG A 104 -1.56 -6.23 -12.49
CA ARG A 104 -1.54 -4.86 -13.01
C ARG A 104 -2.86 -4.13 -12.74
N ARG A 105 -3.99 -4.78 -12.98
CA ARG A 105 -5.32 -4.20 -12.75
C ARG A 105 -5.57 -3.87 -11.29
N ILE A 106 -5.24 -4.76 -10.36
CA ILE A 106 -5.43 -4.51 -8.92
C ILE A 106 -4.45 -3.46 -8.39
N SER A 107 -3.21 -3.43 -8.89
CA SER A 107 -2.22 -2.41 -8.57
C SER A 107 -2.70 -1.01 -8.99
N ARG A 108 -3.22 -0.85 -10.21
CA ARG A 108 -3.81 0.41 -10.68
C ARG A 108 -5.06 0.80 -9.88
N LYS A 109 -5.83 -0.17 -9.38
CA LYS A 109 -6.95 0.09 -8.45
C LYS A 109 -6.44 0.60 -7.10
N LEU A 110 -5.31 0.07 -6.61
CA LEU A 110 -4.66 0.57 -5.39
C LEU A 110 -4.21 2.02 -5.56
N VAL A 111 -3.56 2.36 -6.67
CA VAL A 111 -3.19 3.75 -7.00
C VAL A 111 -4.39 4.69 -6.90
N ARG A 112 -5.51 4.36 -7.56
CA ARG A 112 -6.73 5.19 -7.48
C ARG A 112 -7.25 5.35 -6.05
N ARG A 113 -7.17 4.30 -5.22
CA ARG A 113 -7.55 4.38 -3.81
C ARG A 113 -6.62 5.29 -3.01
N GLN A 114 -5.31 5.25 -3.28
CA GLN A 114 -4.35 6.14 -2.61
C GLN A 114 -4.66 7.61 -2.90
N TYR A 115 -4.94 7.98 -4.15
CA TYR A 115 -5.37 9.34 -4.51
C TYR A 115 -6.70 9.76 -3.87
N SER A 116 -7.60 8.80 -3.57
CA SER A 116 -8.84 9.10 -2.82
C SER A 116 -8.60 9.27 -1.32
N TRP A 117 -7.58 8.61 -0.75
CA TRP A 117 -7.21 8.72 0.66
C TRP A 117 -6.36 9.96 0.94
N PHE A 118 -5.38 10.20 0.07
CA PHE A 118 -4.44 11.30 0.16
C PHE A 118 -4.77 12.30 -0.95
N SER A 119 -5.63 13.25 -0.63
CA SER A 119 -6.05 14.27 -1.61
C SER A 119 -4.91 15.22 -1.91
N MET A 120 -4.68 15.52 -3.18
CA MET A 120 -3.75 16.58 -3.60
C MET A 120 -4.12 17.97 -3.05
N ASN A 121 -5.38 18.15 -2.62
CA ASN A 121 -5.88 19.39 -2.02
C ASN A 121 -5.73 19.41 -0.48
N ASP A 122 -5.18 18.36 0.12
CA ASP A 122 -4.92 18.33 1.57
C ASP A 122 -3.66 19.15 1.88
N THR A 123 -3.88 20.30 2.50
CA THR A 123 -2.82 21.27 2.86
C THR A 123 -1.90 20.77 3.98
N SER A 124 -2.26 19.69 4.67
CA SER A 124 -1.40 19.03 5.67
C SER A 124 -0.30 18.17 5.04
N ILE A 125 -0.37 17.94 3.73
CA ILE A 125 0.59 17.14 2.98
C ILE A 125 1.37 18.05 2.04
N ASN A 126 2.69 18.04 2.16
CA ASN A 126 3.58 18.73 1.24
C ASN A 126 3.85 17.82 0.04
N TRP A 127 3.19 18.09 -1.09
CA TRP A 127 3.29 17.27 -2.29
C TRP A 127 4.50 17.64 -3.14
N TYR A 128 5.25 16.63 -3.55
CA TYR A 128 6.43 16.75 -4.40
C TYR A 128 6.34 15.79 -5.59
N GLU A 129 6.59 16.32 -6.77
CA GLU A 129 6.68 15.49 -7.97
C GLU A 129 8.07 14.84 -8.05
N MET A 130 8.11 13.50 -8.07
CA MET A 130 9.36 12.73 -8.04
C MET A 130 10.34 13.05 -9.17
N LYS A 131 9.85 13.58 -10.29
CA LYS A 131 10.68 13.99 -11.41
C LYS A 131 11.58 15.18 -11.08
N TYR A 132 11.15 16.05 -10.17
CA TYR A 132 11.82 17.32 -9.87
C TYR A 132 12.39 17.41 -8.46
N MET A 133 12.22 16.37 -7.66
CA MET A 133 12.65 16.37 -6.26
C MET A 133 13.61 15.21 -5.98
N SER A 134 14.83 15.54 -5.60
CA SER A 134 15.83 14.58 -5.15
C SER A 134 15.66 14.22 -3.68
N LEU A 135 16.26 13.09 -3.26
CA LEU A 135 16.31 12.69 -1.85
C LEU A 135 17.05 13.74 -0.99
N ALA A 136 18.09 14.37 -1.53
CA ALA A 136 18.85 15.42 -0.82
C ALA A 136 18.00 16.66 -0.53
N GLU A 137 17.15 17.05 -1.48
CA GLU A 137 16.23 18.19 -1.29
C GLU A 137 15.16 17.86 -0.24
N LEU A 138 14.55 16.66 -0.28
CA LEU A 138 13.62 16.21 0.76
C LEU A 138 14.27 16.19 2.15
N TYR A 139 15.50 15.72 2.23
CA TYR A 139 16.28 15.74 3.48
C TYR A 139 16.50 17.17 3.98
N SER A 140 16.88 18.11 3.10
CA SER A 140 17.08 19.51 3.46
C SER A 140 15.80 20.15 4.02
N VAL A 141 14.65 19.86 3.41
CA VAL A 141 13.34 20.32 3.89
C VAL A 141 13.03 19.76 5.27
N ALA A 142 13.29 18.48 5.50
CA ALA A 142 13.07 17.84 6.80
C ALA A 142 13.96 18.46 7.89
N VAL A 143 15.25 18.68 7.61
CA VAL A 143 16.19 19.31 8.54
C VAL A 143 15.78 20.75 8.86
N SER A 144 15.43 21.53 7.84
CA SER A 144 14.96 22.91 8.05
C SER A 144 13.72 22.96 8.93
N TRP A 145 12.78 22.05 8.69
CA TRP A 145 11.56 21.95 9.51
C TRP A 145 11.90 21.57 10.96
N MET A 146 12.76 20.56 11.19
CA MET A 146 13.17 20.18 12.55
C MET A 146 13.82 21.35 13.31
N ASN A 147 14.65 22.16 12.63
CA ASN A 147 15.30 23.32 13.23
C ASN A 147 14.32 24.49 13.47
N SER A 148 13.12 24.48 12.89
CA SER A 148 12.08 25.50 13.08
C SER A 148 11.15 25.22 14.27
N ILE A 149 11.24 24.02 14.83
CA ILE A 149 10.44 23.63 16.02
C ILE A 149 11.14 24.23 17.25
N PRO A 150 10.41 24.96 18.10
CA PRO A 150 10.95 25.57 19.30
C PRO A 150 11.38 24.56 20.37
#